data_d491aad32a7fb1fbdf0760a0c5a79e62
#
_entry.id   d491aad32a7fb1fbdf0760a0c5a79e62
#
_cell.length_a   1.000
_cell.length_b   1.000
_cell.length_c   1.000
_cell.angle_alpha   90.00
_cell.angle_beta   90.00
_cell.angle_gamma   90.00
#
_symmetry.space_group_name_H-M   'P 1'
#
loop_
_entity.id
_entity.type
_entity.pdbx_description
1 polymer ?
#
loop_
_entity_poly.entity_id
_entity_poly.type
_entity_poly.pdbx_seq_one_letter_code
_entity_poly.pdbx_strand_id
1 'polypeptide(L)'
;MPLYEHTFLARQDVTAQQVAGLMNTYKAVIEEHGGKVGKTEYWGLKSTAYKIKKNRRAHYAFFNIEAPHEAVIEMERQMRISSDILRFLTVRVEELDDKPSIQMRKQDDRERGDRGDRGDRGGRPPRRDRDDRGFGGGGFRGDGDDRGFGGGRPPRAGGEEHSSASAGGRPPRTGGEE
;
A
#
# COMPACT_ATOMS: atom_id res chain seq x y z
N MET A 1 10.68 18.76 28.60
CA MET A 1 10.76 17.32 28.33
C MET A 1 11.41 17.10 26.98
N PRO A 2 12.10 15.99 26.73
CA PRO A 2 12.60 15.71 25.38
C PRO A 2 11.47 15.49 24.38
N LEU A 3 11.70 15.89 23.14
CA LEU A 3 10.74 15.83 22.05
C LEU A 3 11.13 14.71 21.07
N TYR A 4 10.12 13.99 20.60
CA TYR A 4 10.31 12.89 19.68
C TYR A 4 9.29 12.91 18.55
N GLU A 5 9.75 12.54 17.37
CA GLU A 5 8.90 12.12 16.26
C GLU A 5 8.90 10.59 16.20
N HIS A 6 7.72 10.01 16.16
CA HIS A 6 7.56 8.57 16.14
C HIS A 6 6.67 8.15 14.98
N THR A 7 7.15 7.15 14.23
CA THR A 7 6.38 6.54 13.13
C THR A 7 6.31 5.05 13.35
N PHE A 8 5.14 4.45 13.19
CA PHE A 8 5.01 3.00 13.18
C PHE A 8 4.24 2.49 11.96
N LEU A 9 4.51 1.25 11.63
CA LEU A 9 3.92 0.53 10.52
C LEU A 9 3.10 -0.64 11.06
N ALA A 10 1.79 -0.63 10.84
CA ALA A 10 0.93 -1.75 11.15
C ALA A 10 0.71 -2.65 9.93
N ARG A 11 0.36 -3.91 10.17
CA ARG A 11 0.13 -4.92 9.12
C ARG A 11 -0.97 -4.49 8.16
N GLN A 12 -0.85 -4.93 6.91
CA GLN A 12 -1.84 -4.64 5.86
C GLN A 12 -3.22 -5.28 6.11
N ASP A 13 -3.28 -6.34 6.93
CA ASP A 13 -4.51 -7.10 7.23
C ASP A 13 -5.36 -6.41 8.30
N VAL A 14 -4.78 -5.45 9.02
CA VAL A 14 -5.46 -4.65 10.07
C VAL A 14 -6.32 -3.59 9.40
N THR A 15 -7.53 -3.39 9.90
CA THR A 15 -8.40 -2.33 9.39
C THR A 15 -7.95 -0.94 9.86
N ALA A 16 -8.34 0.12 9.14
CA ALA A 16 -8.05 1.50 9.54
C ALA A 16 -8.59 1.83 10.96
N GLN A 17 -9.74 1.26 11.32
CA GLN A 17 -10.33 1.43 12.64
C GLN A 17 -9.48 0.77 13.74
N GLN A 18 -8.95 -0.42 13.48
CA GLN A 18 -8.03 -1.10 14.40
C GLN A 18 -6.72 -0.33 14.54
N VAL A 19 -6.19 0.25 13.44
CA VAL A 19 -5.02 1.13 13.52
C VAL A 19 -5.30 2.35 14.40
N ALA A 20 -6.47 2.98 14.28
CA ALA A 20 -6.86 4.07 15.16
C ALA A 20 -6.94 3.62 16.65
N GLY A 21 -7.41 2.40 16.90
CA GLY A 21 -7.37 1.78 18.23
C GLY A 21 -5.95 1.63 18.75
N LEU A 22 -5.02 1.11 17.94
CA LEU A 22 -3.59 1.00 18.29
C LEU A 22 -2.98 2.37 18.58
N MET A 23 -3.31 3.39 17.79
CA MET A 23 -2.84 4.77 18.02
C MET A 23 -3.30 5.28 19.40
N ASN A 24 -4.56 5.06 19.76
CA ASN A 24 -5.09 5.46 21.06
C ASN A 24 -4.44 4.69 22.21
N THR A 25 -4.19 3.40 22.04
CA THR A 25 -3.49 2.57 23.05
C THR A 25 -2.09 3.12 23.33
N TYR A 26 -1.30 3.37 22.27
CA TYR A 26 0.07 3.88 22.46
C TYR A 26 0.11 5.32 22.97
N LYS A 27 -0.89 6.13 22.62
CA LYS A 27 -1.09 7.45 23.20
C LYS A 27 -1.34 7.37 24.72
N ALA A 28 -2.24 6.48 25.14
CA ALA A 28 -2.53 6.26 26.57
C ALA A 28 -1.27 5.84 27.34
N VAL A 29 -0.44 4.94 26.78
CA VAL A 29 0.83 4.53 27.42
C VAL A 29 1.75 5.72 27.67
N ILE A 30 1.88 6.62 26.71
CA ILE A 30 2.71 7.82 26.86
C ILE A 30 2.12 8.75 27.95
N GLU A 31 0.81 8.93 27.96
CA GLU A 31 0.10 9.79 28.95
C GLU A 31 0.18 9.22 30.37
N GLU A 32 0.06 7.90 30.53
CA GLU A 32 0.21 7.20 31.82
C GLU A 32 1.61 7.39 32.43
N HIS A 33 2.63 7.51 31.61
CA HIS A 33 4.02 7.74 32.05
C HIS A 33 4.40 9.23 32.07
N GLY A 34 3.39 10.12 32.13
CA GLY A 34 3.59 11.56 32.30
C GLY A 34 4.06 12.29 31.04
N GLY A 35 3.95 11.68 29.87
CA GLY A 35 4.19 12.33 28.60
C GLY A 35 2.92 12.93 27.99
N LYS A 36 3.09 13.58 26.84
CA LYS A 36 2.01 14.17 26.05
C LYS A 36 2.21 13.82 24.58
N VAL A 37 1.11 13.43 23.92
CA VAL A 37 1.09 13.26 22.46
C VAL A 37 0.37 14.44 21.85
N GLY A 38 1.09 15.22 21.07
CA GLY A 38 0.57 16.38 20.35
C GLY A 38 -0.11 15.97 19.04
N LYS A 39 0.59 16.15 17.93
CA LYS A 39 0.09 15.80 16.60
C LYS A 39 0.04 14.29 16.41
N THR A 40 -1.09 13.79 15.88
CA THR A 40 -1.26 12.41 15.47
C THR A 40 -1.74 12.38 14.03
N GLU A 41 -1.09 11.60 13.18
CA GLU A 41 -1.45 11.48 11.77
C GLU A 41 -1.55 10.02 11.35
N TYR A 42 -2.57 9.70 10.58
CA TYR A 42 -2.70 8.43 9.89
C TYR A 42 -2.50 8.64 8.39
N TRP A 43 -1.43 8.07 7.84
CA TRP A 43 -1.07 8.30 6.43
C TRP A 43 -1.67 7.26 5.47
N GLY A 44 -2.47 6.33 5.99
CA GLY A 44 -3.13 5.31 5.21
C GLY A 44 -2.26 4.10 4.87
N LEU A 45 -2.80 3.22 4.03
CA LEU A 45 -2.14 2.00 3.57
C LEU A 45 -1.23 2.32 2.38
N LYS A 46 0.08 2.20 2.56
CA LYS A 46 1.09 2.51 1.54
C LYS A 46 1.98 1.30 1.25
N SER A 47 2.58 1.28 0.06
CA SER A 47 3.58 0.29 -0.30
C SER A 47 4.88 0.55 0.46
N THR A 48 5.50 -0.52 0.94
CA THR A 48 6.83 -0.48 1.54
C THR A 48 7.90 -0.63 0.46
N ALA A 49 9.08 -0.04 0.66
CA ALA A 49 10.19 -0.13 -0.29
C ALA A 49 10.66 -1.59 -0.49
N TYR A 50 10.57 -2.40 0.55
CA TYR A 50 10.88 -3.83 0.54
C TYR A 50 9.88 -4.59 1.41
N LYS A 51 9.81 -5.91 1.28
CA LYS A 51 8.93 -6.76 2.10
C LYS A 51 9.36 -6.74 3.56
N ILE A 52 8.45 -6.41 4.46
CA ILE A 52 8.65 -6.47 5.91
C ILE A 52 7.76 -7.58 6.48
N LYS A 53 8.33 -8.59 7.13
CA LYS A 53 7.58 -9.76 7.66
C LYS A 53 6.57 -10.32 6.64
N LYS A 54 7.00 -10.49 5.37
CA LYS A 54 6.20 -10.95 4.22
C LYS A 54 5.15 -9.95 3.69
N ASN A 55 4.93 -8.81 4.33
CA ASN A 55 4.00 -7.76 3.87
C ASN A 55 4.68 -6.82 2.87
N ARG A 56 3.98 -6.48 1.78
CA ARG A 56 4.41 -5.48 0.77
C ARG A 56 3.79 -4.10 0.98
N ARG A 57 2.76 -4.03 1.82
CA ARG A 57 2.05 -2.81 2.18
C ARG A 57 1.94 -2.74 3.70
N ALA A 58 1.83 -1.54 4.23
CA ALA A 58 1.63 -1.30 5.65
C ALA A 58 0.78 -0.05 5.86
N HIS A 59 0.09 0.00 6.99
CA HIS A 59 -0.53 1.21 7.47
C HIS A 59 0.52 2.05 8.17
N TYR A 60 0.61 3.31 7.82
CA TYR A 60 1.56 4.25 8.42
C TYR A 60 0.84 5.18 9.39
N ALA A 61 1.36 5.31 10.59
CA ALA A 61 0.89 6.25 11.59
C ALA A 61 2.09 7.03 12.16
N PHE A 62 1.84 8.28 12.55
CA PHE A 62 2.86 9.21 13.01
C PHE A 62 2.38 9.95 14.26
N PHE A 63 3.30 10.18 15.20
CA PHE A 63 3.09 10.94 16.44
C PHE A 63 4.18 11.97 16.65
N ASN A 64 3.81 13.13 17.15
CA ASN A 64 4.68 14.04 17.87
C ASN A 64 4.52 13.78 19.36
N ILE A 65 5.61 13.49 20.05
CA ILE A 65 5.62 13.07 21.45
C ILE A 65 6.51 14.02 22.25
N GLU A 66 5.99 14.50 23.35
CA GLU A 66 6.72 15.19 24.40
C GLU A 66 6.65 14.33 25.67
N ALA A 67 7.72 13.59 25.98
CA ALA A 67 7.68 12.60 27.03
C ALA A 67 9.05 12.34 27.65
N PRO A 68 9.10 11.85 28.90
CA PRO A 68 10.34 11.32 29.47
C PRO A 68 10.75 10.07 28.67
N HIS A 69 12.06 9.80 28.65
CA HIS A 69 12.62 8.69 27.88
C HIS A 69 12.02 7.32 28.27
N GLU A 70 11.70 7.14 29.54
CA GLU A 70 11.09 5.92 30.08
C GLU A 70 9.72 5.62 29.44
N ALA A 71 8.90 6.64 29.23
CA ALA A 71 7.60 6.49 28.55
C ALA A 71 7.76 5.99 27.11
N VAL A 72 8.77 6.52 26.41
CA VAL A 72 9.06 6.11 25.01
C VAL A 72 9.55 4.66 24.98
N ILE A 73 10.42 4.26 25.91
CA ILE A 73 10.91 2.87 26.00
C ILE A 73 9.75 1.90 26.26
N GLU A 74 8.83 2.23 27.14
CA GLU A 74 7.69 1.37 27.45
C GLU A 74 6.74 1.24 26.25
N MET A 75 6.45 2.34 25.56
CA MET A 75 5.66 2.31 24.32
C MET A 75 6.35 1.44 23.26
N GLU A 76 7.64 1.60 23.03
CA GLU A 76 8.41 0.78 22.08
C GLU A 76 8.44 -0.69 22.49
N ARG A 77 8.53 -0.99 23.79
CA ARG A 77 8.48 -2.36 24.30
C ARG A 77 7.15 -3.02 23.95
N GLN A 78 6.04 -2.32 24.15
CA GLN A 78 4.71 -2.82 23.78
C GLN A 78 4.57 -3.02 22.27
N MET A 79 5.09 -2.10 21.47
CA MET A 79 5.10 -2.25 20.01
C MET A 79 5.90 -3.46 19.53
N ARG A 80 7.01 -3.79 20.18
CA ARG A 80 7.83 -4.98 19.84
C ARG A 80 7.11 -6.30 20.11
N ILE A 81 6.28 -6.33 21.15
CA ILE A 81 5.51 -7.52 21.54
C ILE A 81 4.28 -7.66 20.66
N SER A 82 3.73 -6.55 20.15
CA SER A 82 2.53 -6.55 19.32
C SER A 82 2.77 -7.28 18.00
N SER A 83 1.89 -8.23 17.69
CA SER A 83 1.87 -8.95 16.42
C SER A 83 1.46 -8.06 15.24
N ASP A 84 0.73 -6.99 15.50
CA ASP A 84 0.14 -6.12 14.49
C ASP A 84 1.12 -5.04 14.01
N ILE A 85 2.19 -4.81 14.77
CA ILE A 85 3.24 -3.86 14.41
C ILE A 85 4.37 -4.56 13.63
N LEU A 86 4.63 -4.07 12.45
CA LEU A 86 5.72 -4.55 11.60
C LEU A 86 7.04 -3.92 11.96
N ARG A 87 7.03 -2.60 12.14
CA ARG A 87 8.21 -1.79 12.41
C ARG A 87 7.82 -0.45 13.01
N PHE A 88 8.75 0.15 13.73
CA PHE A 88 8.62 1.53 14.19
C PHE A 88 9.98 2.25 14.13
N LEU A 89 9.95 3.57 14.21
CA LEU A 89 11.11 4.44 14.27
C LEU A 89 10.77 5.61 15.20
N THR A 90 11.64 5.86 16.18
CA THR A 90 11.58 7.03 17.05
C THR A 90 12.82 7.88 16.81
N VAL A 91 12.64 9.16 16.58
CA VAL A 91 13.71 10.13 16.40
C VAL A 91 13.55 11.23 17.42
N ARG A 92 14.61 11.52 18.17
CA ARG A 92 14.63 12.69 19.05
C ARG A 92 14.85 13.94 18.20
N VAL A 93 14.05 14.97 18.46
CA VAL A 93 14.09 16.23 17.74
C VAL A 93 14.24 17.40 18.72
N GLU A 94 14.68 18.53 18.22
CA GLU A 94 14.81 19.76 19.01
C GLU A 94 13.50 20.55 19.03
N GLU A 95 12.76 20.51 17.92
CA GLU A 95 11.48 21.20 17.74
C GLU A 95 10.45 20.27 17.10
N LEU A 96 9.17 20.41 17.48
CA LEU A 96 8.05 19.72 16.85
C LEU A 96 7.35 20.66 15.87
N ASP A 97 7.10 20.17 14.65
CA ASP A 97 6.29 20.88 13.65
C ASP A 97 4.82 20.45 13.76
N ASP A 98 3.96 21.38 14.14
CA ASP A 98 2.50 21.15 14.23
C ASP A 98 1.80 21.18 12.87
N LYS A 99 2.48 21.64 11.80
CA LYS A 99 1.91 21.65 10.45
C LYS A 99 1.68 20.23 9.95
N PRO A 100 0.65 20.02 9.12
CA PRO A 100 0.44 18.73 8.50
C PRO A 100 1.70 18.27 7.76
N SER A 101 2.06 17.00 7.95
CA SER A 101 3.23 16.43 7.28
C SER A 101 3.08 16.46 5.75
N ILE A 102 4.19 16.39 5.04
CA ILE A 102 4.20 16.31 3.56
C ILE A 102 3.34 15.14 3.06
N GLN A 103 3.22 14.08 3.84
CA GLN A 103 2.44 12.89 3.50
C GLN A 103 0.94 13.19 3.50
N MET A 104 0.45 14.01 4.44
CA MET A 104 -0.95 14.45 4.50
C MET A 104 -1.26 15.44 3.37
N ARG A 105 -0.38 16.42 3.15
CA ARG A 105 -0.55 17.42 2.06
C ARG A 105 -0.67 16.76 0.68
N LYS A 106 0.16 15.75 0.39
CA LYS A 106 0.09 14.99 -0.87
C LYS A 106 -1.20 14.18 -1.02
N GLN A 107 -1.84 13.80 0.07
CA GLN A 107 -3.11 13.09 0.04
C GLN A 107 -4.24 14.05 -0.33
N ASP A 108 -4.30 15.22 0.30
CA ASP A 108 -5.29 16.26 0.01
C ASP A 108 -5.20 16.75 -1.46
N ASP A 109 -3.99 16.94 -1.97
CA ASP A 109 -3.79 17.35 -3.37
C ASP A 109 -4.28 16.30 -4.37
N ARG A 110 -4.12 15.01 -4.07
CA ARG A 110 -4.64 13.92 -4.91
C ARG A 110 -6.16 13.86 -4.90
N GLU A 111 -6.79 14.04 -3.75
CA GLU A 111 -8.25 14.05 -3.63
C GLU A 111 -8.87 15.28 -4.33
N ARG A 112 -8.21 16.43 -4.30
CA ARG A 112 -8.65 17.63 -5.03
C ARG A 112 -8.46 17.50 -6.54
N GLY A 113 -7.36 16.89 -7.00
CA GLY A 113 -7.08 16.65 -8.42
C GLY A 113 -8.08 15.70 -9.08
N ASP A 114 -8.52 14.65 -8.39
CA ASP A 114 -9.48 13.66 -8.93
C ASP A 114 -10.92 14.20 -9.07
N ARG A 115 -11.28 15.24 -8.32
CA ARG A 115 -12.59 15.91 -8.43
C ARG A 115 -12.67 16.92 -9.57
N GLY A 116 -11.54 17.42 -10.09
CA GLY A 116 -11.48 18.45 -11.14
C GLY A 116 -11.58 17.91 -12.57
N ASP A 117 -11.25 16.66 -12.83
CA ASP A 117 -11.13 16.12 -14.19
C ASP A 117 -12.40 15.41 -14.73
N ARG A 118 -13.49 15.40 -13.97
CA ARG A 118 -14.76 14.79 -14.43
C ARG A 118 -15.74 15.75 -15.10
N GLY A 119 -15.35 17.02 -15.31
CA GLY A 119 -16.27 18.09 -15.78
C GLY A 119 -16.19 18.44 -17.26
N ASP A 120 -15.19 18.04 -18.04
CA ASP A 120 -15.01 18.55 -19.41
C ASP A 120 -14.75 17.45 -20.47
N ARG A 121 -15.64 16.47 -20.55
CA ARG A 121 -15.76 15.57 -21.69
C ARG A 121 -17.08 15.71 -22.41
N GLY A 122 -17.49 16.95 -22.72
CA GLY A 122 -18.73 17.25 -23.42
C GLY A 122 -18.55 18.27 -24.53
N GLY A 123 -17.57 18.13 -25.40
CA GLY A 123 -17.39 19.00 -26.54
C GLY A 123 -16.73 18.30 -27.73
N ARG A 124 -17.43 17.40 -28.41
CA ARG A 124 -17.05 17.03 -29.77
C ARG A 124 -17.27 18.24 -30.65
N PRO A 125 -16.25 18.78 -31.35
CA PRO A 125 -16.49 19.81 -32.35
C PRO A 125 -17.33 19.21 -33.48
N PRO A 126 -18.31 19.98 -34.03
CA PRO A 126 -19.12 19.52 -35.16
C PRO A 126 -18.20 19.29 -36.35
N ARG A 127 -18.33 18.10 -36.96
CA ARG A 127 -17.75 17.81 -38.26
C ARG A 127 -18.34 18.84 -39.25
N ARG A 128 -17.52 19.72 -39.75
CA ARG A 128 -17.84 20.53 -40.92
C ARG A 128 -17.87 19.57 -42.12
N ASP A 129 -19.05 19.36 -42.63
CA ASP A 129 -19.27 18.88 -43.99
C ASP A 129 -18.49 19.81 -44.91
N ARG A 130 -17.53 19.25 -45.60
CA ARG A 130 -16.95 19.84 -46.80
C ARG A 130 -17.43 18.98 -47.95
N ASP A 131 -18.60 19.37 -48.47
CA ASP A 131 -18.98 19.10 -49.82
C ASP A 131 -17.99 19.74 -50.76
N ASP A 132 -17.71 18.96 -51.78
CA ASP A 132 -17.65 19.36 -53.16
C ASP A 132 -16.31 19.50 -53.84
N ARG A 133 -16.34 18.79 -54.96
CA ARG A 133 -15.61 18.98 -56.24
C ARG A 133 -14.16 18.45 -56.29
N GLY A 134 -13.96 17.26 -56.85
CA GLY A 134 -14.10 17.07 -58.27
C GLY A 134 -12.74 17.22 -59.00
N PHE A 135 -12.47 16.29 -59.82
CA PHE A 135 -11.44 16.27 -60.88
C PHE A 135 -10.22 15.38 -60.59
N GLY A 136 -10.22 14.18 -61.20
CA GLY A 136 -9.48 13.97 -62.43
C GLY A 136 -8.18 13.23 -62.26
N GLY A 137 -8.15 12.01 -62.73
CA GLY A 137 -7.07 11.57 -63.61
C GLY A 137 -5.84 10.94 -62.95
N GLY A 138 -5.56 9.72 -63.38
CA GLY A 138 -4.20 9.26 -63.41
C GLY A 138 -3.95 7.91 -62.76
N GLY A 139 -4.12 6.85 -63.50
CA GLY A 139 -3.71 5.52 -63.14
C GLY A 139 -2.19 5.39 -63.13
N PHE A 140 -1.75 4.54 -62.25
CA PHE A 140 -0.48 3.82 -62.44
C PHE A 140 -0.65 2.44 -61.83
N ARG A 141 -0.52 1.46 -62.75
CA ARG A 141 -0.29 0.05 -62.42
C ARG A 141 1.12 -0.07 -61.81
N GLY A 142 1.27 -0.88 -60.83
CA GLY A 142 2.54 -1.35 -60.33
C GLY A 142 2.31 -2.68 -59.64
N ASP A 143 2.60 -3.72 -60.40
CA ASP A 143 2.83 -5.10 -59.94
C ASP A 143 3.95 -5.14 -58.89
N GLY A 144 3.90 -6.12 -58.03
CA GLY A 144 5.10 -6.53 -57.32
C GLY A 144 4.85 -7.24 -55.99
N ASP A 145 4.69 -8.56 -56.09
CA ASP A 145 5.25 -9.60 -55.21
C ASP A 145 5.11 -9.50 -53.68
N ASP A 146 4.23 -10.30 -53.12
CA ASP A 146 4.47 -11.62 -52.54
C ASP A 146 5.73 -11.73 -51.69
N ARG A 147 5.52 -11.81 -50.39
CA ARG A 147 6.19 -12.73 -49.50
C ARG A 147 5.51 -12.75 -48.12
N GLY A 148 4.75 -13.83 -47.92
CA GLY A 148 4.28 -14.25 -46.61
C GLY A 148 5.43 -14.62 -45.67
N PHE A 149 5.22 -14.32 -44.41
CA PHE A 149 5.88 -15.02 -43.34
C PHE A 149 4.85 -15.32 -42.24
N GLY A 150 4.35 -16.54 -42.33
CA GLY A 150 3.61 -17.19 -41.25
C GLY A 150 4.56 -17.52 -40.12
N GLY A 151 4.16 -17.14 -38.94
CA GLY A 151 4.77 -17.54 -37.66
C GLY A 151 3.70 -18.10 -36.75
N GLY A 152 3.38 -19.37 -36.93
CA GLY A 152 2.44 -20.11 -36.11
C GLY A 152 2.95 -20.29 -34.68
N ARG A 153 2.07 -20.09 -33.72
CA ARG A 153 2.22 -20.54 -32.34
C ARG A 153 1.97 -22.04 -32.29
N PRO A 154 2.82 -22.84 -31.62
CA PRO A 154 2.52 -24.23 -31.38
C PRO A 154 1.51 -24.41 -30.22
N PRO A 155 0.65 -25.42 -30.29
CA PRO A 155 -0.28 -25.79 -29.23
C PRO A 155 0.45 -26.53 -28.11
N ARG A 156 0.07 -26.26 -26.88
CA ARG A 156 0.52 -26.97 -25.67
C ARG A 156 -0.41 -28.19 -25.44
N ALA A 157 0.05 -29.37 -25.79
CA ALA A 157 -0.45 -30.64 -25.29
C ALA A 157 -0.04 -30.77 -23.81
N GLY A 158 -0.81 -31.18 -22.85
CA GLY A 158 -1.63 -32.34 -22.70
C GLY A 158 -0.87 -33.48 -22.02
N GLY A 159 -1.31 -33.87 -20.80
CA GLY A 159 -0.92 -35.13 -20.11
C GLY A 159 0.12 -34.89 -19.02
N GLU A 160 0.04 -35.45 -17.83
CA GLU A 160 -0.50 -36.73 -17.39
C GLU A 160 -0.72 -36.70 -15.87
N GLU A 161 -1.77 -37.33 -15.47
CA GLU A 161 -2.08 -37.74 -14.10
C GLU A 161 -1.02 -38.74 -13.58
N HIS A 162 -0.56 -38.52 -12.35
CA HIS A 162 -0.10 -39.63 -11.53
C HIS A 162 -0.73 -39.55 -10.14
N SER A 163 -1.73 -40.36 -9.99
CA SER A 163 -2.22 -40.87 -8.72
C SER A 163 -1.15 -41.78 -8.10
N SER A 164 -0.86 -41.61 -6.84
CA SER A 164 -0.43 -42.68 -5.96
C SER A 164 -0.80 -42.38 -4.53
N ALA A 165 -1.75 -43.18 -4.07
CA ALA A 165 -2.10 -43.38 -2.68
C ALA A 165 -0.96 -44.07 -1.93
N SER A 166 -0.76 -43.72 -0.66
CA SER A 166 -0.24 -44.58 0.40
C SER A 166 -0.55 -43.91 1.74
N ALA A 167 -1.44 -44.40 2.38
CA ALA A 167 -1.72 -45.17 3.57
C ALA A 167 -0.58 -45.12 4.63
N GLY A 168 -1.00 -44.83 5.88
CA GLY A 168 -0.42 -45.50 7.03
C GLY A 168 0.22 -44.59 8.07
N GLY A 169 -0.31 -44.62 9.26
CA GLY A 169 0.50 -44.48 10.45
C GLY A 169 0.05 -43.47 11.50
N ARG A 170 -0.97 -43.82 12.25
CA ARG A 170 -1.19 -43.30 13.61
C ARG A 170 -0.27 -44.04 14.57
N PRO A 171 0.50 -43.42 15.42
CA PRO A 171 1.03 -44.03 16.63
C PRO A 171 0.14 -43.74 17.85
N PRO A 172 0.20 -44.61 18.88
CA PRO A 172 -0.81 -44.74 19.92
C PRO A 172 -0.55 -43.85 21.15
N ARG A 173 -1.64 -43.62 21.89
CA ARG A 173 -1.66 -43.10 23.25
C ARG A 173 -0.97 -44.09 24.21
N THR A 174 -0.15 -43.58 25.08
CA THR A 174 0.14 -44.10 26.41
C THR A 174 0.07 -42.91 27.34
N GLY A 175 -0.68 -42.75 28.33
CA GLY A 175 -1.21 -43.58 29.41
C GLY A 175 -0.18 -43.76 30.53
N GLY A 176 -0.37 -43.08 31.69
CA GLY A 176 0.38 -43.21 32.93
C GLY A 176 0.37 -41.88 33.67
N GLU A 177 -0.45 -41.61 34.60
CA GLU A 177 -0.56 -41.90 36.06
C GLU A 177 0.77 -41.93 36.80
N GLU A 178 1.05 -40.88 37.53
CA GLU A 178 1.23 -40.74 38.99
C GLU A 178 1.48 -39.29 39.34
#